data_ee551cf3c473f13d4daa58a68745182d
#
_entry.id   ee551cf3c473f13d4daa58a68745182d
#
_cell.length_a   1.000
_cell.length_b   1.000
_cell.length_c   1.000
_cell.angle_alpha   90.00
_cell.angle_beta   90.00
_cell.angle_gamma   90.00
#
_symmetry.space_group_name_H-M   'P 1'
#
loop_
_entity.id
_entity.type
_entity.pdbx_description
1 polymer ?
#
loop_
_entity_poly.entity_id
_entity_poly.type
_entity_poly.pdbx_seq_one_letter_code
_entity_poly.pdbx_strand_id
1 'polypeptide(L)'
;WVGDPAFREHILPLSTSYTPAGDVYMADLWYYPNGPEPDAEPLVIDLQAREIGYYHVPLYMAASQGDLVYQVPLRSLIAIDSWLHIFIADTVFGLFGRGARFEQRLNQDPFFKLGILARALFEGRQVLESSGVVKIGKDCVIDPTAIIHGPTTIGNNVTIGANAVIENCVIGNFVNISQGCQLMLSVVGDNTFLPFRASLFMTTVMENSLIAQNTCLQMSVVGRNTFIGAGSTWTDFNLLSSPIQARDGPGALKHSNRP
;
A
#
# COMPACT_ATOMS: atom_id res chain seq x y z
N TRP A 1 18.39 -8.38 12.58
CA TRP A 1 17.71 -8.89 13.78
C TRP A 1 16.21 -8.78 13.59
N VAL A 2 15.55 -9.92 13.49
CA VAL A 2 14.09 -9.96 13.51
C VAL A 2 13.69 -10.28 14.94
N GLY A 3 13.76 -9.29 15.81
CA GLY A 3 13.42 -9.41 17.22
C GLY A 3 11.91 -9.42 17.49
N ASP A 4 11.11 -8.92 16.53
CA ASP A 4 9.66 -8.79 16.69
C ASP A 4 8.94 -10.13 16.44
N PRO A 5 8.26 -10.69 17.46
CA PRO A 5 7.51 -11.94 17.31
C PRO A 5 6.43 -11.89 16.22
N ALA A 6 5.73 -10.76 16.07
CA ALA A 6 4.68 -10.60 15.07
C ALA A 6 5.24 -10.60 13.65
N PHE A 7 6.40 -9.99 13.43
CA PHE A 7 7.07 -10.06 12.14
C PHE A 7 7.51 -11.50 11.82
N ARG A 8 8.05 -12.22 12.79
CA ARG A 8 8.44 -13.64 12.64
C ARG A 8 7.25 -14.53 12.29
N GLU A 9 6.13 -14.30 12.94
CA GLU A 9 4.95 -15.14 12.81
C GLU A 9 4.19 -14.87 11.51
N HIS A 10 4.06 -13.59 11.10
CA HIS A 10 3.15 -13.20 10.03
C HIS A 10 3.83 -12.80 8.73
N ILE A 11 5.03 -12.25 8.78
CA ILE A 11 5.69 -11.68 7.58
C ILE A 11 6.79 -12.58 7.04
N LEU A 12 7.69 -13.07 7.90
CA LEU A 12 8.80 -13.92 7.45
C LEU A 12 8.39 -15.18 6.72
N PRO A 13 7.33 -15.91 7.13
CA PRO A 13 6.90 -17.11 6.41
C PRO A 13 6.44 -16.84 4.97
N LEU A 14 6.18 -15.59 4.62
CA LEU A 14 5.81 -15.18 3.26
C LEU A 14 7.02 -15.04 2.34
N SER A 15 8.25 -15.04 2.87
CA SER A 15 9.48 -14.94 2.07
C SER A 15 10.27 -16.23 2.12
N THR A 16 10.68 -16.71 0.95
CA THR A 16 11.55 -17.89 0.79
C THR A 16 13.05 -17.54 0.77
N SER A 17 13.37 -16.24 0.78
CA SER A 17 14.73 -15.73 0.58
C SER A 17 15.51 -15.53 1.88
N TYR A 18 14.96 -15.95 3.01
CA TYR A 18 15.63 -15.83 4.30
C TYR A 18 16.05 -17.17 4.86
N THR A 19 17.31 -17.26 5.25
CA THR A 19 17.84 -18.46 5.90
C THR A 19 17.99 -18.21 7.41
N PRO A 20 17.37 -19.02 8.27
CA PRO A 20 17.53 -18.89 9.72
C PRO A 20 18.98 -19.21 10.13
N ALA A 21 19.57 -18.34 10.96
CA ALA A 21 20.91 -18.50 11.51
C ALA A 21 20.89 -18.13 13.00
N GLY A 22 20.54 -19.09 13.86
CA GLY A 22 20.34 -18.88 15.29
C GLY A 22 19.16 -17.93 15.55
N ASP A 23 19.44 -16.82 16.24
CA ASP A 23 18.42 -15.80 16.58
C ASP A 23 18.19 -14.76 15.49
N VAL A 24 18.83 -14.90 14.36
CA VAL A 24 18.73 -13.98 13.22
C VAL A 24 18.29 -14.70 11.95
N TYR A 25 17.77 -13.94 11.01
CA TYR A 25 17.52 -14.40 9.65
C TYR A 25 18.50 -13.70 8.70
N MET A 26 19.18 -14.48 7.89
CA MET A 26 20.08 -13.96 6.87
C MET A 26 19.33 -13.79 5.57
N ALA A 27 19.39 -12.57 5.00
CA ALA A 27 19.01 -12.31 3.63
C ALA A 27 20.27 -12.38 2.77
N ASP A 28 20.18 -13.03 1.61
CA ASP A 28 21.28 -13.02 0.62
C ASP A 28 21.24 -11.69 -0.15
N LEU A 29 21.54 -10.62 0.58
CA LEU A 29 21.55 -9.25 0.06
C LEU A 29 22.85 -8.57 0.49
N TRP A 30 23.61 -8.10 -0.48
CA TRP A 30 24.89 -7.44 -0.30
C TRP A 30 24.79 -5.99 -0.73
N TYR A 31 25.24 -5.06 0.13
CA TYR A 31 25.29 -3.65 -0.17
C TYR A 31 26.71 -3.13 -0.04
N TYR A 32 27.25 -2.63 -1.12
CA TYR A 32 28.61 -2.08 -1.21
C TYR A 32 28.56 -0.61 -1.60
N PRO A 33 28.57 0.32 -0.64
CA PRO A 33 28.45 1.76 -0.92
C PRO A 33 29.65 2.32 -1.71
N ASN A 34 30.83 1.70 -1.55
CA ASN A 34 32.08 2.15 -2.15
C ASN A 34 32.68 1.15 -3.16
N GLY A 35 31.91 0.16 -3.59
CA GLY A 35 32.38 -0.96 -4.42
C GLY A 35 32.63 -2.22 -3.59
N PRO A 36 32.83 -3.38 -4.26
CA PRO A 36 33.01 -4.66 -3.57
C PRO A 36 34.20 -4.66 -2.63
N GLU A 37 33.98 -4.99 -1.37
CA GLU A 37 34.99 -5.12 -0.33
C GLU A 37 35.07 -6.59 0.09
N PRO A 38 36.31 -7.15 0.26
CA PRO A 38 36.47 -8.56 0.60
C PRO A 38 36.03 -8.92 2.02
N ASP A 39 35.97 -7.94 2.93
CA ASP A 39 35.67 -8.14 4.35
C ASP A 39 34.36 -7.42 4.73
N ALA A 40 33.26 -7.77 4.04
CA ALA A 40 31.94 -7.18 4.34
C ALA A 40 31.44 -7.67 5.71
N GLU A 41 31.16 -6.73 6.62
CA GLU A 41 30.53 -7.04 7.90
C GLU A 41 29.01 -7.17 7.75
N PRO A 42 28.35 -8.07 8.50
CA PRO A 42 26.90 -8.21 8.47
C PRO A 42 26.21 -6.93 8.95
N LEU A 43 25.33 -6.37 8.12
CA LEU A 43 24.43 -5.30 8.55
C LEU A 43 23.25 -5.90 9.31
N VAL A 44 23.21 -5.67 10.62
CA VAL A 44 22.10 -6.10 11.47
C VAL A 44 21.01 -5.03 11.46
N ILE A 45 19.80 -5.37 10.98
CA ILE A 45 18.65 -4.49 10.99
C ILE A 45 17.67 -4.98 12.05
N ASP A 46 17.41 -4.13 13.04
CA ASP A 46 16.34 -4.37 14.01
C ASP A 46 15.00 -3.95 13.38
N LEU A 47 14.11 -4.93 13.24
CA LEU A 47 12.78 -4.73 12.69
C LEU A 47 11.77 -4.64 13.83
N GLN A 48 11.38 -3.41 14.16
CA GLN A 48 10.31 -3.13 15.10
C GLN A 48 9.00 -3.06 14.32
N ALA A 49 8.00 -3.81 14.73
CA ALA A 49 6.64 -3.67 14.23
C ALA A 49 5.83 -2.74 15.13
N ARG A 50 4.88 -2.05 14.52
CA ARG A 50 3.86 -1.27 15.20
C ARG A 50 2.50 -1.79 14.81
N GLU A 51 1.66 -1.96 15.80
CA GLU A 51 0.26 -2.27 15.62
C GLU A 51 -0.50 -1.05 15.10
N ILE A 52 -1.23 -1.21 14.00
CA ILE A 52 -2.11 -0.20 13.44
C ILE A 52 -3.50 -0.79 13.37
N GLY A 53 -4.44 -0.22 14.12
CA GLY A 53 -5.86 -0.48 13.98
C GLY A 53 -6.35 0.12 12.67
N TYR A 54 -7.01 -0.70 11.86
CA TYR A 54 -7.44 -0.28 10.55
C TYR A 54 -8.96 -0.19 10.42
N TYR A 55 -9.68 -1.16 10.92
CA TYR A 55 -11.11 -1.27 10.74
C TYR A 55 -11.77 -2.01 11.91
N HIS A 56 -12.83 -1.43 12.45
CA HIS A 56 -13.64 -2.11 13.45
C HIS A 56 -14.61 -3.07 12.75
N VAL A 57 -14.42 -4.36 12.95
CA VAL A 57 -15.31 -5.38 12.38
C VAL A 57 -16.54 -5.53 13.27
N PRO A 58 -17.75 -5.21 12.78
CA PRO A 58 -18.97 -5.39 13.54
C PRO A 58 -19.21 -6.87 13.87
N LEU A 59 -19.75 -7.14 15.05
CA LEU A 59 -20.02 -8.48 15.58
C LEU A 59 -20.78 -9.41 14.63
N TYR A 60 -21.69 -8.85 13.84
CA TYR A 60 -22.51 -9.61 12.90
C TYR A 60 -21.79 -9.98 11.60
N MET A 61 -20.60 -9.43 11.36
CA MET A 61 -19.80 -9.70 10.15
C MET A 61 -18.63 -10.64 10.35
N ALA A 62 -18.27 -10.94 11.59
CA ALA A 62 -17.10 -11.79 11.89
C ALA A 62 -17.40 -12.78 12.99
N ALA A 63 -16.81 -13.96 12.87
CA ALA A 63 -16.88 -15.02 13.90
C ALA A 63 -16.07 -14.66 15.16
N SER A 64 -15.13 -13.74 15.07
CA SER A 64 -14.34 -13.22 16.18
C SER A 64 -14.49 -11.71 16.27
N GLN A 65 -14.64 -11.20 17.50
CA GLN A 65 -14.68 -9.76 17.76
C GLN A 65 -13.29 -9.16 17.69
N GLY A 66 -13.19 -7.97 17.18
CA GLY A 66 -12.00 -7.14 17.30
C GLY A 66 -11.81 -6.19 16.12
N ASP A 67 -10.91 -5.26 16.33
CA ASP A 67 -10.43 -4.41 15.26
C ASP A 67 -9.53 -5.22 14.33
N LEU A 68 -9.66 -4.98 13.04
CA LEU A 68 -8.68 -5.49 12.10
C LEU A 68 -7.38 -4.72 12.31
N VAL A 69 -6.39 -5.41 12.86
CA VAL A 69 -5.12 -4.84 13.26
C VAL A 69 -4.01 -5.41 12.38
N TYR A 70 -3.17 -4.53 11.86
CA TYR A 70 -1.97 -4.91 11.12
C TYR A 70 -0.71 -4.60 11.91
N GLN A 71 0.21 -5.56 11.94
CA GLN A 71 1.56 -5.35 12.44
C GLN A 71 2.43 -4.82 11.32
N VAL A 72 2.74 -3.53 11.37
CA VAL A 72 3.51 -2.86 10.31
C VAL A 72 4.93 -2.62 10.78
N PRO A 73 5.94 -3.19 10.11
CA PRO A 73 7.32 -2.94 10.46
C PRO A 73 7.71 -1.49 10.13
N LEU A 74 8.39 -0.82 11.04
CA LEU A 74 8.94 0.53 10.85
C LEU A 74 10.09 0.53 9.84
N ARG A 75 10.84 -0.58 9.77
CA ARG A 75 11.85 -0.87 8.77
C ARG A 75 11.58 -2.25 8.22
N SER A 76 11.67 -2.41 6.93
CA SER A 76 11.32 -3.66 6.27
C SER A 76 12.29 -3.97 5.15
N LEU A 77 12.55 -5.25 5.00
CA LEU A 77 13.23 -5.84 3.87
C LEU A 77 12.38 -7.01 3.41
N ILE A 78 12.03 -7.06 2.14
CA ILE A 78 11.28 -8.15 1.55
C ILE A 78 11.85 -8.51 0.19
N ALA A 79 12.04 -9.80 -0.07
CA ALA A 79 12.32 -10.29 -1.40
C ALA A 79 11.02 -10.44 -2.18
N ILE A 80 11.04 -10.02 -3.43
CA ILE A 80 9.85 -10.09 -4.31
C ILE A 80 9.93 -11.37 -5.13
N ASP A 81 9.37 -12.44 -4.61
CA ASP A 81 9.34 -13.76 -5.26
C ASP A 81 7.97 -14.08 -5.89
N SER A 82 6.95 -13.30 -5.55
CA SER A 82 5.58 -13.49 -6.05
C SER A 82 4.80 -12.19 -6.09
N TRP A 83 3.64 -12.19 -6.74
CA TRP A 83 2.73 -11.05 -6.77
C TRP A 83 2.24 -10.65 -5.36
N LEU A 84 2.13 -11.59 -4.44
CA LEU A 84 1.75 -11.32 -3.04
C LEU A 84 2.79 -10.43 -2.34
N HIS A 85 4.08 -10.64 -2.63
CA HIS A 85 5.15 -9.79 -2.10
C HIS A 85 5.06 -8.35 -2.64
N ILE A 86 4.58 -8.16 -3.88
CA ILE A 86 4.32 -6.82 -4.42
C ILE A 86 3.20 -6.14 -3.62
N PHE A 87 2.10 -6.85 -3.36
CA PHE A 87 1.01 -6.36 -2.53
C PHE A 87 1.50 -5.95 -1.13
N ILE A 88 2.29 -6.81 -0.48
CA ILE A 88 2.84 -6.53 0.85
C ILE A 88 3.78 -5.32 0.81
N ALA A 89 4.66 -5.25 -0.18
CA ALA A 89 5.61 -4.14 -0.32
C ALA A 89 4.89 -2.80 -0.51
N ASP A 90 3.90 -2.75 -1.38
CA ASP A 90 3.19 -1.51 -1.70
C ASP A 90 2.20 -1.12 -0.61
N THR A 91 1.33 -2.03 -0.20
CA THR A 91 0.25 -1.73 0.73
C THR A 91 0.75 -1.73 2.17
N VAL A 92 1.32 -2.84 2.65
CA VAL A 92 1.69 -2.98 4.07
C VAL A 92 2.92 -2.12 4.38
N PHE A 93 4.01 -2.29 3.65
CA PHE A 93 5.25 -1.57 3.93
C PHE A 93 5.24 -0.15 3.37
N GLY A 94 4.69 0.04 2.18
CA GLY A 94 4.57 1.33 1.52
C GLY A 94 3.55 2.23 2.21
N LEU A 95 2.27 1.95 2.03
CA LEU A 95 1.20 2.85 2.46
C LEU A 95 1.01 2.85 3.98
N PHE A 96 0.81 1.70 4.60
CA PHE A 96 0.64 1.62 6.06
C PHE A 96 1.90 2.07 6.79
N GLY A 97 3.09 1.60 6.37
CA GLY A 97 4.35 1.99 6.97
C GLY A 97 4.61 3.49 6.86
N ARG A 98 4.21 4.13 5.74
CA ARG A 98 4.26 5.59 5.58
C ARG A 98 3.29 6.30 6.53
N GLY A 99 2.06 5.81 6.62
CA GLY A 99 1.06 6.33 7.56
C GLY A 99 1.54 6.27 9.00
N ALA A 100 2.07 5.10 9.41
CA ALA A 100 2.61 4.89 10.75
C ALA A 100 3.79 5.83 11.08
N ARG A 101 4.74 5.99 10.14
CA ARG A 101 5.86 6.92 10.31
C ARG A 101 5.41 8.37 10.40
N PHE A 102 4.41 8.75 9.61
CA PHE A 102 3.82 10.07 9.65
C PHE A 102 3.15 10.35 11.00
N GLU A 103 2.32 9.42 11.47
CA GLU A 103 1.66 9.51 12.78
C GLU A 103 2.68 9.54 13.93
N GLN A 104 3.70 8.70 13.89
CA GLN A 104 4.78 8.71 14.86
C GLN A 104 5.47 10.08 14.91
N ARG A 105 5.76 10.68 13.76
CA ARG A 105 6.36 12.00 13.69
C ARG A 105 5.45 13.10 14.23
N LEU A 106 4.15 13.02 13.94
CA LEU A 106 3.16 13.93 14.52
C LEU A 106 3.12 13.87 16.06
N ASN A 107 3.31 12.67 16.62
CA ASN A 107 3.27 12.48 18.07
C ASN A 107 4.58 12.86 18.76
N GLN A 108 5.71 12.71 18.10
CA GLN A 108 7.04 12.94 18.66
C GLN A 108 7.59 14.36 18.40
N ASP A 109 7.13 15.03 17.35
CA ASP A 109 7.63 16.35 16.93
C ASP A 109 6.51 17.40 16.97
N PRO A 110 6.41 18.18 18.06
CA PRO A 110 5.37 19.21 18.21
C PRO A 110 5.54 20.34 17.20
N PHE A 111 6.76 20.64 16.74
CA PHE A 111 6.98 21.67 15.72
C PHE A 111 6.49 21.21 14.35
N PHE A 112 6.68 19.94 14.01
CA PHE A 112 6.13 19.34 12.81
C PHE A 112 4.59 19.39 12.83
N LYS A 113 3.99 19.01 13.96
CA LYS A 113 2.53 19.08 14.15
C LYS A 113 2.00 20.50 13.99
N LEU A 114 2.65 21.47 14.64
CA LEU A 114 2.27 22.88 14.53
C LEU A 114 2.43 23.39 13.10
N GLY A 115 3.48 22.97 12.39
CA GLY A 115 3.71 23.35 11.00
C GLY A 115 2.62 22.86 10.06
N ILE A 116 2.10 21.63 10.27
CA ILE A 116 0.97 21.10 9.49
C ILE A 116 -0.32 21.85 9.82
N LEU A 117 -0.60 22.09 11.10
CA LEU A 117 -1.78 22.85 11.53
C LEU A 117 -1.77 24.28 10.97
N ALA A 118 -0.65 24.98 11.06
CA ALA A 118 -0.49 26.32 10.51
C ALA A 118 -0.71 26.35 8.99
N ARG A 119 -0.20 25.34 8.28
CA ARG A 119 -0.39 25.21 6.83
C ARG A 119 -1.83 24.96 6.48
N ALA A 120 -2.51 24.03 7.17
CA ALA A 120 -3.93 23.75 6.98
C ALA A 120 -4.79 25.02 7.19
N LEU A 121 -4.48 25.78 8.26
CA LEU A 121 -5.17 27.05 8.55
C LEU A 121 -4.89 28.11 7.47
N PHE A 122 -3.65 28.25 7.01
CA PHE A 122 -3.28 29.21 5.96
C PHE A 122 -3.93 28.87 4.63
N GLU A 123 -4.04 27.58 4.30
CA GLU A 123 -4.67 27.09 3.08
C GLU A 123 -6.21 27.05 3.16
N GLY A 124 -6.80 27.27 4.35
CA GLY A 124 -8.23 27.14 4.58
C GLY A 124 -8.77 25.73 4.34
N ARG A 125 -7.95 24.72 4.60
CA ARG A 125 -8.27 23.30 4.36
C ARG A 125 -8.29 22.52 5.65
N GLN A 126 -8.91 21.35 5.59
CA GLN A 126 -8.78 20.35 6.66
C GLN A 126 -7.33 19.86 6.77
N VAL A 127 -6.93 19.41 7.95
CA VAL A 127 -5.54 18.95 8.21
C VAL A 127 -5.13 17.85 7.23
N LEU A 128 -6.01 16.89 6.97
CA LEU A 128 -5.75 15.76 6.06
C LEU A 128 -5.74 16.15 4.57
N GLU A 129 -6.26 17.31 4.22
CA GLU A 129 -6.29 17.83 2.85
C GLU A 129 -5.16 18.84 2.56
N SER A 130 -4.45 19.24 3.60
CA SER A 130 -3.41 20.27 3.48
C SER A 130 -2.20 19.77 2.70
N SER A 131 -1.48 20.68 2.06
CA SER A 131 -0.24 20.38 1.34
C SER A 131 0.87 19.83 2.24
N GLY A 132 0.66 19.85 3.55
CA GLY A 132 1.53 19.20 4.53
C GLY A 132 1.46 17.67 4.48
N VAL A 133 0.32 17.12 4.06
CA VAL A 133 0.04 15.67 4.01
C VAL A 133 -0.29 15.17 2.61
N VAL A 134 -0.80 16.05 1.73
CA VAL A 134 -1.06 15.74 0.31
C VAL A 134 0.03 16.37 -0.55
N LYS A 135 0.79 15.56 -1.26
CA LYS A 135 1.82 16.00 -2.19
C LYS A 135 1.31 15.86 -3.62
N ILE A 136 1.31 16.94 -4.37
CA ILE A 136 0.85 16.98 -5.75
C ILE A 136 2.01 17.41 -6.64
N GLY A 137 2.26 16.67 -7.71
CA GLY A 137 3.26 16.96 -8.72
C GLY A 137 2.90 18.14 -9.61
N LYS A 138 3.64 18.29 -10.69
CA LYS A 138 3.45 19.38 -11.66
C LYS A 138 2.39 19.02 -12.69
N ASP A 139 1.79 20.07 -13.28
CA ASP A 139 0.87 19.96 -14.42
C ASP A 139 -0.34 19.02 -14.16
N CYS A 140 -0.82 19.02 -12.91
CA CYS A 140 -1.99 18.26 -12.54
C CYS A 140 -3.27 19.09 -12.68
N VAL A 141 -4.33 18.45 -13.19
CA VAL A 141 -5.67 19.02 -13.29
C VAL A 141 -6.58 18.30 -12.31
N ILE A 142 -7.00 18.99 -11.26
CA ILE A 142 -7.81 18.41 -10.18
C ILE A 142 -9.13 19.19 -10.11
N ASP A 143 -10.24 18.47 -10.23
CA ASP A 143 -11.55 19.07 -10.09
C ASP A 143 -11.75 19.58 -8.63
N PRO A 144 -12.31 20.78 -8.43
CA PRO A 144 -12.52 21.34 -7.09
C PRO A 144 -13.41 20.50 -6.16
N THR A 145 -14.22 19.60 -6.71
CA THR A 145 -15.08 18.69 -5.94
C THR A 145 -14.40 17.37 -5.57
N ALA A 146 -13.18 17.13 -6.04
CA ALA A 146 -12.40 15.96 -5.66
C ALA A 146 -11.94 16.08 -4.20
N ILE A 147 -12.06 14.99 -3.44
CA ILE A 147 -11.63 14.89 -2.04
C ILE A 147 -10.31 14.08 -2.00
N ILE A 148 -9.25 14.69 -1.50
CA ILE A 148 -7.94 14.03 -1.42
C ILE A 148 -7.43 14.14 0.00
N HIS A 149 -7.41 13.01 0.71
CA HIS A 149 -6.89 12.91 2.05
C HIS A 149 -5.48 12.31 2.08
N GLY A 150 -4.65 12.87 2.92
CA GLY A 150 -3.28 12.40 3.13
C GLY A 150 -3.16 11.29 4.21
N PRO A 151 -1.99 10.65 4.25
CA PRO A 151 -0.80 10.93 3.44
C PRO A 151 -0.91 10.40 2.00
N THR A 152 -1.14 11.27 1.05
CA THR A 152 -1.27 10.92 -0.38
C THR A 152 -0.18 11.59 -1.20
N THR A 153 0.35 10.89 -2.19
CA THR A 153 1.31 11.43 -3.15
C THR A 153 0.79 11.24 -4.56
N ILE A 154 0.77 12.31 -5.32
CA ILE A 154 0.31 12.36 -6.71
C ILE A 154 1.48 12.80 -7.56
N GLY A 155 1.77 12.06 -8.63
CA GLY A 155 2.82 12.36 -9.61
C GLY A 155 2.51 13.57 -10.47
N ASN A 156 3.21 13.66 -11.60
CA ASN A 156 3.05 14.76 -12.56
C ASN A 156 2.04 14.41 -13.65
N ASN A 157 1.43 15.44 -14.26
CA ASN A 157 0.49 15.29 -15.38
C ASN A 157 -0.69 14.37 -15.03
N VAL A 158 -1.22 14.46 -13.81
CA VAL A 158 -2.35 13.67 -13.34
C VAL A 158 -3.64 14.46 -13.49
N THR A 159 -4.68 13.81 -14.00
CA THR A 159 -6.03 14.38 -14.07
C THR A 159 -6.93 13.67 -13.09
N ILE A 160 -7.63 14.44 -12.24
CA ILE A 160 -8.60 13.92 -11.26
C ILE A 160 -9.93 14.60 -11.47
N GLY A 161 -10.95 13.80 -11.81
CA GLY A 161 -12.29 14.27 -12.13
C GLY A 161 -13.16 14.53 -10.91
N ALA A 162 -14.32 15.09 -11.18
CA ALA A 162 -15.29 15.52 -10.17
C ALA A 162 -15.74 14.38 -9.23
N ASN A 163 -15.86 14.69 -7.95
CA ASN A 163 -16.31 13.78 -6.90
C ASN A 163 -15.44 12.50 -6.78
N ALA A 164 -14.21 12.52 -7.28
CA ALA A 164 -13.24 11.46 -6.97
C ALA A 164 -12.83 11.57 -5.49
N VAL A 165 -12.71 10.42 -4.81
CA VAL A 165 -12.25 10.34 -3.42
C VAL A 165 -10.96 9.53 -3.38
N ILE A 166 -9.90 10.11 -2.85
CA ILE A 166 -8.57 9.49 -2.81
C ILE A 166 -8.02 9.61 -1.39
N GLU A 167 -7.77 8.48 -0.75
CA GLU A 167 -7.31 8.43 0.63
C GLU A 167 -6.07 7.55 0.77
N ASN A 168 -5.00 8.11 1.33
CA ASN A 168 -3.76 7.41 1.62
C ASN A 168 -3.26 6.58 0.42
N CYS A 169 -3.06 7.23 -0.72
CA CYS A 169 -2.66 6.60 -1.97
C CYS A 169 -1.30 7.08 -2.48
N VAL A 170 -0.71 6.30 -3.35
CA VAL A 170 0.41 6.71 -4.21
C VAL A 170 -0.03 6.61 -5.66
N ILE A 171 -0.07 7.75 -6.33
CA ILE A 171 -0.47 7.86 -7.73
C ILE A 171 0.76 8.26 -8.54
N GLY A 172 1.04 7.50 -9.60
CA GLY A 172 2.14 7.75 -10.53
C GLY A 172 1.92 8.96 -11.44
N ASN A 173 2.72 9.05 -12.49
CA ASN A 173 2.65 10.11 -13.48
C ASN A 173 1.69 9.75 -14.62
N PHE A 174 1.14 10.77 -15.29
CA PHE A 174 0.24 10.59 -16.45
C PHE A 174 -0.97 9.71 -16.17
N VAL A 175 -1.46 9.74 -14.92
CA VAL A 175 -2.64 8.97 -14.50
C VAL A 175 -3.89 9.80 -14.73
N ASN A 176 -4.93 9.16 -15.25
CA ASN A 176 -6.24 9.77 -15.39
C ASN A 176 -7.24 9.04 -14.48
N ILE A 177 -7.77 9.75 -13.51
CA ILE A 177 -8.80 9.29 -12.56
C ILE A 177 -10.07 10.08 -12.87
N SER A 178 -11.03 9.44 -13.51
CA SER A 178 -12.27 10.10 -13.91
C SER A 178 -13.22 10.32 -12.73
N GLN A 179 -14.36 10.92 -13.01
CA GLN A 179 -15.33 11.31 -11.99
C GLN A 179 -15.89 10.14 -11.18
N GLY A 180 -16.06 10.38 -9.88
CA GLY A 180 -16.65 9.44 -8.95
C GLY A 180 -15.80 8.19 -8.64
N CYS A 181 -14.54 8.15 -9.06
CA CYS A 181 -13.63 7.09 -8.67
C CYS A 181 -13.33 7.16 -7.16
N GLN A 182 -13.15 6.00 -6.53
CA GLN A 182 -12.82 5.89 -5.11
C GLN A 182 -11.57 5.05 -4.93
N LEU A 183 -10.52 5.65 -4.39
CA LEU A 183 -9.23 5.00 -4.15
C LEU A 183 -8.87 5.12 -2.68
N MET A 184 -8.68 3.99 -2.04
CA MET A 184 -8.25 3.94 -0.65
C MET A 184 -7.08 2.96 -0.51
N LEU A 185 -6.02 3.39 0.18
CA LEU A 185 -4.85 2.56 0.47
C LEU A 185 -4.29 1.85 -0.78
N SER A 186 -4.23 2.56 -1.90
CA SER A 186 -3.93 1.97 -3.20
C SER A 186 -2.73 2.64 -3.87
N VAL A 187 -2.02 1.86 -4.67
CA VAL A 187 -0.90 2.31 -5.50
C VAL A 187 -1.32 2.22 -6.96
N VAL A 188 -1.18 3.32 -7.69
CA VAL A 188 -1.51 3.37 -9.12
C VAL A 188 -0.26 3.80 -9.90
N GLY A 189 0.21 2.91 -10.76
CA GLY A 189 1.39 3.12 -11.60
C GLY A 189 1.15 4.13 -12.73
N ASP A 190 2.25 4.52 -13.37
CA ASP A 190 2.26 5.51 -14.44
C ASP A 190 1.37 5.10 -15.63
N ASN A 191 0.86 6.10 -16.38
CA ASN A 191 0.03 5.90 -17.57
C ASN A 191 -1.21 5.04 -17.36
N THR A 192 -1.78 5.05 -16.16
CA THR A 192 -2.98 4.27 -15.84
C THR A 192 -4.23 5.11 -16.03
N PHE A 193 -5.27 4.50 -16.58
CA PHE A 193 -6.56 5.12 -16.75
C PHE A 193 -7.64 4.43 -15.92
N LEU A 194 -8.30 5.21 -15.07
CA LEU A 194 -9.43 4.81 -14.23
C LEU A 194 -10.68 5.59 -14.68
N PRO A 195 -11.47 5.06 -15.64
CA PRO A 195 -12.76 5.62 -16.01
C PRO A 195 -13.71 5.70 -14.82
N PHE A 196 -14.78 6.46 -15.01
CA PHE A 196 -15.72 6.83 -13.97
C PHE A 196 -16.18 5.66 -13.08
N ARG A 197 -16.23 5.94 -11.75
CA ARG A 197 -16.67 5.01 -10.70
C ARG A 197 -15.82 3.73 -10.59
N ALA A 198 -14.58 3.73 -11.02
CA ALA A 198 -13.65 2.67 -10.64
C ALA A 198 -13.31 2.81 -9.15
N SER A 199 -13.34 1.71 -8.41
CA SER A 199 -13.08 1.66 -6.98
C SER A 199 -11.93 0.73 -6.67
N LEU A 200 -10.91 1.24 -5.98
CA LEU A 200 -9.73 0.50 -5.57
C LEU A 200 -9.60 0.55 -4.05
N PHE A 201 -9.54 -0.60 -3.43
CA PHE A 201 -9.31 -0.74 -2.01
C PHE A 201 -8.10 -1.65 -1.76
N MET A 202 -7.06 -1.13 -1.11
CA MET A 202 -5.81 -1.86 -0.87
C MET A 202 -5.32 -2.58 -2.13
N THR A 203 -5.26 -1.86 -3.24
CA THR A 203 -4.96 -2.45 -4.55
C THR A 203 -3.75 -1.78 -5.18
N THR A 204 -2.86 -2.60 -5.74
CA THR A 204 -1.77 -2.13 -6.59
C THR A 204 -2.13 -2.32 -8.05
N VAL A 205 -2.15 -1.25 -8.81
CA VAL A 205 -2.29 -1.27 -10.27
C VAL A 205 -0.98 -0.81 -10.88
N MET A 206 -0.31 -1.70 -11.60
CA MET A 206 0.95 -1.40 -12.27
C MET A 206 0.71 -0.55 -13.53
N GLU A 207 1.79 -0.01 -14.06
CA GLU A 207 1.79 0.95 -15.15
C GLU A 207 1.12 0.45 -16.44
N ASN A 208 0.68 1.39 -17.26
CA ASN A 208 0.06 1.19 -18.58
C ASN A 208 -1.22 0.34 -18.52
N SER A 209 -2.02 0.49 -17.47
CA SER A 209 -3.22 -0.33 -17.26
C SER A 209 -4.50 0.49 -17.34
N LEU A 210 -5.60 -0.17 -17.66
CA LEU A 210 -6.93 0.42 -17.68
C LEU A 210 -7.88 -0.41 -16.83
N ILE A 211 -8.49 0.22 -15.83
CA ILE A 211 -9.51 -0.40 -15.00
C ILE A 211 -10.84 0.24 -15.36
N ALA A 212 -11.62 -0.44 -16.18
CA ALA A 212 -12.82 0.14 -16.76
C ALA A 212 -13.89 0.52 -15.73
N GLN A 213 -14.89 1.24 -16.17
CA GLN A 213 -15.91 1.86 -15.32
C GLN A 213 -16.69 0.85 -14.45
N ASN A 214 -17.14 1.32 -13.28
CA ASN A 214 -17.90 0.53 -12.31
C ASN A 214 -17.19 -0.77 -11.87
N THR A 215 -15.88 -0.80 -11.95
CA THR A 215 -15.05 -1.93 -11.50
C THR A 215 -14.67 -1.72 -10.04
N CYS A 216 -14.77 -2.77 -9.24
CA CYS A 216 -14.35 -2.77 -7.85
C CYS A 216 -13.24 -3.81 -7.63
N LEU A 217 -12.06 -3.36 -7.23
CA LEU A 217 -10.92 -4.20 -6.91
C LEU A 217 -10.56 -4.08 -5.44
N GLN A 218 -10.51 -5.19 -4.75
CA GLN A 218 -10.18 -5.27 -3.35
C GLN A 218 -8.99 -6.19 -3.12
N MET A 219 -7.99 -5.70 -2.38
CA MET A 219 -6.78 -6.43 -1.98
C MET A 219 -6.13 -7.21 -3.13
N SER A 220 -5.90 -6.51 -4.23
CA SER A 220 -5.50 -7.12 -5.50
C SER A 220 -4.22 -6.50 -6.06
N VAL A 221 -3.53 -7.26 -6.90
CA VAL A 221 -2.43 -6.76 -7.71
C VAL A 221 -2.77 -6.92 -9.19
N VAL A 222 -2.78 -5.82 -9.92
CA VAL A 222 -2.97 -5.79 -11.36
C VAL A 222 -1.62 -5.57 -12.03
N GLY A 223 -1.23 -6.52 -12.88
CA GLY A 223 0.03 -6.45 -13.62
C GLY A 223 0.08 -5.31 -14.63
N ARG A 224 1.26 -5.11 -15.23
CA ARG A 224 1.49 -4.11 -16.28
C ARG A 224 0.69 -4.40 -17.54
N ASN A 225 0.35 -3.34 -18.27
CA ASN A 225 -0.31 -3.45 -19.58
C ASN A 225 -1.61 -4.26 -19.52
N THR A 226 -2.36 -4.11 -18.43
CA THR A 226 -3.58 -4.90 -18.18
C THR A 226 -4.83 -4.07 -18.43
N PHE A 227 -5.80 -4.69 -19.07
CA PHE A 227 -7.16 -4.18 -19.21
C PHE A 227 -8.12 -5.02 -18.36
N ILE A 228 -8.84 -4.36 -17.47
CA ILE A 228 -9.94 -4.97 -16.71
C ILE A 228 -11.26 -4.39 -17.21
N GLY A 229 -12.16 -5.27 -17.65
CA GLY A 229 -13.45 -4.89 -18.22
C GLY A 229 -14.39 -4.25 -17.22
N ALA A 230 -15.34 -3.47 -17.74
CA ALA A 230 -16.33 -2.77 -16.94
C ALA A 230 -17.19 -3.72 -16.08
N GLY A 231 -17.57 -3.26 -14.89
CA GLY A 231 -18.44 -4.03 -13.98
C GLY A 231 -17.75 -5.24 -13.34
N SER A 232 -16.43 -5.36 -13.45
CA SER A 232 -15.69 -6.43 -12.78
C SER A 232 -15.66 -6.20 -11.26
N THR A 233 -15.82 -7.26 -10.48
CA THR A 233 -15.67 -7.23 -9.03
C THR A 233 -14.67 -8.30 -8.60
N TRP A 234 -13.60 -7.88 -7.95
CA TRP A 234 -12.59 -8.76 -7.37
C TRP A 234 -12.60 -8.59 -5.87
N THR A 235 -12.70 -9.71 -5.16
CA THR A 235 -12.69 -9.76 -3.70
C THR A 235 -11.52 -10.62 -3.22
N ASP A 236 -11.10 -10.36 -2.01
CA ASP A 236 -10.04 -11.10 -1.31
C ASP A 236 -10.54 -12.33 -0.56
N PHE A 237 -11.81 -12.70 -0.74
CA PHE A 237 -12.42 -13.85 -0.08
C PHE A 237 -13.33 -14.63 -1.04
N ASN A 238 -13.51 -15.91 -0.74
CA ASN A 238 -14.51 -16.75 -1.37
C ASN A 238 -15.81 -16.71 -0.56
N LEU A 239 -16.95 -16.63 -1.25
CA LEU A 239 -18.28 -16.73 -0.61
C LEU A 239 -18.49 -18.08 0.10
N LEU A 240 -17.86 -19.13 -0.39
CA LEU A 240 -17.78 -20.43 0.26
C LEU A 240 -16.43 -20.50 1.00
N SER A 241 -16.42 -21.05 2.21
CA SER A 241 -15.22 -21.13 3.08
C SER A 241 -14.14 -22.04 2.48
N SER A 242 -13.55 -21.63 1.38
CA SER A 242 -12.42 -22.31 0.74
C SER A 242 -11.28 -21.33 0.52
N PRO A 243 -10.01 -21.77 0.62
CA PRO A 243 -8.86 -20.94 0.33
C PRO A 243 -8.90 -20.39 -1.10
N ILE A 244 -8.43 -19.16 -1.27
CA ILE A 244 -8.20 -18.58 -2.60
C ILE A 244 -7.10 -19.37 -3.28
N GLN A 245 -7.33 -19.74 -4.55
CA GLN A 245 -6.38 -20.48 -5.35
C GLN A 245 -5.74 -19.56 -6.37
N ALA A 246 -4.42 -19.58 -6.47
CA ALA A 246 -3.68 -18.87 -7.49
C ALA A 246 -2.94 -19.85 -8.41
N ARG A 247 -2.81 -19.50 -9.68
CA ARG A 247 -1.95 -20.22 -10.62
C ARG A 247 -0.57 -19.58 -10.64
N ASP A 248 0.44 -20.42 -10.58
CA ASP A 248 1.83 -20.02 -10.76
C ASP A 248 2.28 -20.50 -12.16
N GLY A 249 2.20 -19.61 -13.14
CA GLY A 249 2.48 -19.92 -14.55
C GLY A 249 1.40 -20.83 -15.19
N PRO A 250 1.75 -21.58 -16.27
CA PRO A 250 0.84 -22.52 -16.93
C PRO A 250 0.60 -23.81 -16.13
N GLY A 251 1.15 -23.92 -14.93
CA GLY A 251 1.13 -25.14 -14.10
C GLY A 251 -0.03 -25.22 -13.11
N ALA A 252 0.15 -26.06 -12.10
CA ALA A 252 -0.84 -26.41 -11.11
C ALA A 252 -1.31 -25.21 -10.26
N LEU A 253 -2.57 -25.23 -9.86
CA LEU A 253 -3.14 -24.34 -8.87
C LEU A 253 -2.39 -24.51 -7.53
N LYS A 254 -1.79 -23.44 -7.04
CA LYS A 254 -1.27 -23.40 -5.67
C LYS A 254 -2.35 -22.87 -4.74
N HIS A 255 -2.61 -23.60 -3.67
CA HIS A 255 -3.45 -23.13 -2.60
C HIS A 255 -2.64 -22.11 -1.78
N SER A 256 -3.16 -20.91 -1.61
CA SER A 256 -2.72 -20.04 -0.53
C SER A 256 -3.22 -20.68 0.77
N ASN A 257 -2.33 -21.29 1.53
CA ASN A 257 -2.69 -22.03 2.75
C ASN A 257 -2.98 -21.11 3.95
N ARG A 258 -3.12 -19.80 3.75
CA ARG A 258 -3.49 -18.91 4.87
C ARG A 258 -4.30 -17.71 4.34
N PRO A 259 -5.33 -17.30 5.09
CA PRO A 259 -6.06 -16.06 4.84
C PRO A 259 -5.16 -14.83 5.01
#